data_d6b6518436563fd23205a9341b82c8ff
#
_entry.id   d6b6518436563fd23205a9341b82c8ff
#
_cell.length_a   1.000
_cell.length_b   1.000
_cell.length_c   1.000
_cell.angle_alpha   90.00
_cell.angle_beta   90.00
_cell.angle_gamma   90.00
#
_symmetry.space_group_name_H-M   'P 1'
#
loop_
_entity.id
_entity.type
_entity.pdbx_description
1 polymer ?
#
loop_
_entity_poly.entity_id
_entity_poly.type
_entity_poly.pdbx_seq_one_letter_code
_entity_poly.pdbx_strand_id
1 'polypeptide(L)'
;MKRQRTRRGLGGSAIAAVMVLTLAACHSTPAATSIHIDLNCVYNGVPGPEPVPDQPGSITVTADSPRWATEGSVIPVVRNSTYTDVDLPISGEVFAFLDVEGGTWNGRIVNNLPALDPATDATVDITESAPGHVAIGVAEVWVVKFVVNRPVSFMCTPTSTPPALADVQVRKNPS
;
A
#
# COMPACT_ATOMS: atom_id res chain seq x y z
N MET A 1 77.72 4.67 30.72
CA MET A 1 76.40 5.32 30.73
C MET A 1 75.90 5.50 29.28
N LYS A 2 74.98 4.65 28.80
CA LYS A 2 74.38 4.72 27.44
C LYS A 2 72.93 5.13 27.60
N ARG A 3 72.53 6.31 27.07
CA ARG A 3 71.17 6.79 27.04
C ARG A 3 70.43 6.14 25.84
N GLN A 4 69.41 5.32 26.10
CA GLN A 4 68.49 4.84 25.10
C GLN A 4 67.44 5.95 24.81
N ARG A 5 67.35 6.36 23.55
CA ARG A 5 66.29 7.24 23.02
C ARG A 5 65.12 6.35 22.57
N THR A 6 64.01 6.44 23.27
CA THR A 6 62.72 5.83 22.87
C THR A 6 62.12 6.70 21.76
N ARG A 7 61.97 6.11 20.57
CA ARG A 7 61.18 6.71 19.47
C ARG A 7 59.72 6.36 19.73
N ARG A 8 58.88 7.36 20.01
CA ARG A 8 57.44 7.23 19.98
C ARG A 8 56.96 7.26 18.53
N GLY A 9 56.45 6.11 18.03
CA GLY A 9 55.72 6.03 16.75
C GLY A 9 54.33 6.60 16.93
N LEU A 10 54.04 7.68 16.20
CA LEU A 10 52.65 8.13 16.02
C LEU A 10 51.98 7.18 15.03
N GLY A 11 51.16 6.27 15.57
CA GLY A 11 50.20 5.50 14.78
C GLY A 11 49.03 6.39 14.38
N GLY A 12 49.02 6.87 13.16
CA GLY A 12 47.90 7.57 12.59
C GLY A 12 46.76 6.55 12.27
N SER A 13 45.74 6.51 13.10
CA SER A 13 44.49 5.80 12.77
C SER A 13 43.76 6.60 11.70
N ALA A 14 43.83 6.12 10.47
CA ALA A 14 42.97 6.58 9.39
C ALA A 14 41.54 6.10 9.68
N ILE A 15 40.70 6.97 10.18
CA ILE A 15 39.25 6.75 10.27
C ILE A 15 38.71 6.86 8.84
N ALA A 16 38.47 5.71 8.21
CA ALA A 16 37.72 5.65 6.96
C ALA A 16 36.27 6.06 7.28
N ALA A 17 35.93 7.31 6.99
CA ALA A 17 34.55 7.76 6.99
C ALA A 17 33.79 7.03 5.85
N VAL A 18 33.08 5.99 6.20
CA VAL A 18 32.11 5.37 5.28
C VAL A 18 30.98 6.39 5.11
N MET A 19 31.01 7.16 4.03
CA MET A 19 29.86 7.92 3.56
C MET A 19 28.81 6.90 3.12
N VAL A 20 27.87 6.61 4.00
CA VAL A 20 26.60 6.01 3.61
C VAL A 20 25.88 7.09 2.79
N LEU A 21 25.98 7.00 1.47
CA LEU A 21 25.08 7.71 0.57
C LEU A 21 23.67 7.13 0.83
N THR A 22 22.94 7.74 1.73
CA THR A 22 21.49 7.57 1.77
C THR A 22 20.99 8.12 0.44
N LEU A 23 20.59 7.23 -0.46
CA LEU A 23 19.79 7.57 -1.64
C LEU A 23 18.59 8.35 -1.09
N ALA A 24 18.63 9.66 -1.22
CA ALA A 24 17.53 10.52 -0.83
C ALA A 24 16.30 10.00 -1.56
N ALA A 25 15.26 9.67 -0.81
CA ALA A 25 14.03 9.16 -1.36
C ALA A 25 13.53 10.13 -2.45
N CYS A 26 13.55 9.67 -3.70
CA CYS A 26 13.18 10.48 -4.85
C CYS A 26 11.64 10.62 -4.95
N HIS A 27 10.99 11.01 -3.86
CA HIS A 27 9.55 11.24 -3.80
C HIS A 27 9.20 12.33 -2.79
N SER A 28 8.00 12.89 -2.88
CA SER A 28 7.48 13.85 -1.89
C SER A 28 7.17 13.18 -0.55
N THR A 29 7.06 13.98 0.50
CA THR A 29 6.52 13.50 1.79
C THR A 29 5.13 12.93 1.58
N PRO A 30 4.84 11.72 2.07
CA PRO A 30 3.50 11.14 2.02
C PRO A 30 2.47 12.05 2.71
N ALA A 31 1.26 12.07 2.18
CA ALA A 31 0.13 12.78 2.75
C ALA A 31 -1.09 11.84 2.79
N ALA A 32 -1.87 11.95 3.85
CA ALA A 32 -3.08 11.16 4.03
C ALA A 32 -4.13 11.50 2.97
N THR A 33 -4.68 10.46 2.37
CA THR A 33 -5.89 10.53 1.53
C THR A 33 -6.93 9.62 2.16
N SER A 34 -8.16 10.13 2.31
CA SER A 34 -9.29 9.36 2.82
C SER A 34 -10.40 9.40 1.79
N ILE A 35 -10.90 8.24 1.41
CA ILE A 35 -11.98 8.08 0.45
C ILE A 35 -13.13 7.32 1.10
N HIS A 36 -14.35 7.84 0.96
CA HIS A 36 -15.58 7.13 1.33
C HIS A 36 -16.16 6.46 0.10
N ILE A 37 -16.58 5.20 0.23
CA ILE A 37 -17.04 4.36 -0.87
C ILE A 37 -18.38 3.74 -0.48
N ASP A 38 -19.42 4.09 -1.23
CA ASP A 38 -20.71 3.41 -1.17
C ASP A 38 -20.65 2.12 -2.00
N LEU A 39 -21.16 1.06 -1.44
CA LEU A 39 -21.03 -0.31 -1.96
C LEU A 39 -22.39 -0.95 -2.21
N ASN A 40 -22.44 -1.81 -3.21
CA ASN A 40 -23.47 -2.81 -3.39
C ASN A 40 -22.89 -4.20 -3.14
N CYS A 41 -23.37 -4.91 -2.12
CA CYS A 41 -22.83 -6.16 -1.62
C CYS A 41 -23.70 -7.35 -2.02
N VAL A 42 -23.12 -8.29 -2.73
CA VAL A 42 -23.75 -9.52 -3.18
C VAL A 42 -23.26 -10.69 -2.33
N TYR A 43 -24.16 -11.53 -1.88
CA TYR A 43 -23.81 -12.74 -1.13
C TYR A 43 -22.99 -13.70 -2.01
N ASN A 44 -21.79 -14.03 -1.55
CA ASN A 44 -20.89 -14.98 -2.20
C ASN A 44 -20.67 -16.20 -1.29
N GLY A 45 -21.64 -17.08 -1.24
CA GLY A 45 -21.61 -18.30 -0.40
C GLY A 45 -22.40 -19.44 -1.03
N VAL A 46 -22.49 -20.55 -0.31
CA VAL A 46 -23.32 -21.67 -0.76
C VAL A 46 -24.78 -21.23 -0.78
N PRO A 47 -25.48 -21.31 -1.94
CA PRO A 47 -26.86 -20.92 -2.03
C PRO A 47 -27.72 -21.67 -0.99
N GLY A 48 -28.47 -20.91 -0.21
CA GLY A 48 -29.53 -21.44 0.64
C GLY A 48 -30.80 -21.69 -0.18
N PRO A 49 -31.89 -22.16 0.46
CA PRO A 49 -33.18 -22.37 -0.20
C PRO A 49 -33.79 -21.05 -0.72
N GLU A 50 -33.38 -19.91 -0.17
CA GLU A 50 -33.81 -18.58 -0.60
C GLU A 50 -32.61 -17.73 -1.02
N PRO A 51 -32.76 -16.94 -2.11
CA PRO A 51 -31.70 -16.00 -2.51
C PRO A 51 -31.55 -14.91 -1.45
N VAL A 52 -30.31 -14.58 -1.10
CA VAL A 52 -30.00 -13.42 -0.28
C VAL A 52 -30.01 -12.18 -1.19
N PRO A 53 -30.87 -11.18 -0.93
CA PRO A 53 -30.89 -9.98 -1.75
C PRO A 53 -29.59 -9.19 -1.61
N ASP A 54 -29.29 -8.37 -2.61
CA ASP A 54 -28.21 -7.41 -2.56
C ASP A 54 -28.38 -6.48 -1.36
N GLN A 55 -27.26 -6.18 -0.70
CA GLN A 55 -27.23 -5.35 0.51
C GLN A 55 -26.42 -4.07 0.23
N PRO A 56 -26.90 -2.89 0.66
CA PRO A 56 -26.04 -1.72 0.66
C PRO A 56 -24.94 -1.88 1.69
N GLY A 57 -23.83 -1.19 1.45
CA GLY A 57 -22.73 -1.08 2.41
C GLY A 57 -21.92 0.16 2.16
N SER A 58 -21.03 0.47 3.06
CA SER A 58 -20.05 1.55 2.87
C SER A 58 -18.77 1.30 3.66
N ILE A 59 -17.69 1.92 3.23
CA ILE A 59 -16.41 1.89 3.92
C ILE A 59 -15.64 3.18 3.64
N THR A 60 -14.92 3.67 4.63
CA THR A 60 -13.92 4.71 4.44
C THR A 60 -12.53 4.08 4.48
N VAL A 61 -11.76 4.28 3.42
CA VAL A 61 -10.39 3.80 3.29
C VAL A 61 -9.46 5.00 3.37
N THR A 62 -8.48 4.95 4.28
CA THR A 62 -7.45 5.98 4.43
C THR A 62 -6.09 5.37 4.21
N ALA A 63 -5.21 6.08 3.50
CA ALA A 63 -3.81 5.72 3.34
C ALA A 63 -2.94 6.95 3.10
N ASP A 64 -1.66 6.86 3.45
CA ASP A 64 -0.66 7.86 3.14
C ASP A 64 0.03 7.50 1.83
N SER A 65 0.13 8.46 0.90
CA SER A 65 0.88 8.30 -0.35
C SER A 65 1.66 9.56 -0.70
N PRO A 66 2.80 9.46 -1.41
CA PRO A 66 3.50 10.63 -1.94
C PRO A 66 2.70 11.23 -3.11
N ARG A 67 2.85 12.54 -3.34
CA ARG A 67 2.22 13.22 -4.48
C ARG A 67 3.03 13.09 -5.77
N TRP A 68 4.31 12.86 -5.66
CA TRP A 68 5.20 12.65 -6.80
C TRP A 68 6.36 11.73 -6.44
N ALA A 69 6.91 11.06 -7.45
CA ALA A 69 8.09 10.22 -7.38
C ALA A 69 8.88 10.31 -8.69
N THR A 70 10.09 9.77 -8.74
CA THR A 70 10.90 9.70 -9.96
C THR A 70 10.83 8.31 -10.59
N GLU A 71 11.02 8.23 -11.90
CA GLU A 71 11.17 6.97 -12.63
C GLU A 71 12.27 6.10 -12.00
N GLY A 72 12.05 4.78 -11.98
CA GLY A 72 12.99 3.81 -11.40
C GLY A 72 13.02 3.78 -9.87
N SER A 73 12.15 4.55 -9.18
CA SER A 73 12.06 4.51 -7.72
C SER A 73 11.05 3.49 -7.23
N VAL A 74 11.30 2.95 -6.03
CA VAL A 74 10.32 2.20 -5.24
C VAL A 74 9.66 3.19 -4.30
N ILE A 75 8.35 3.35 -4.41
CA ILE A 75 7.62 4.29 -3.56
C ILE A 75 6.74 3.57 -2.55
N PRO A 76 6.74 4.02 -1.28
CA PRO A 76 5.75 3.58 -0.29
C PRO A 76 4.42 4.26 -0.63
N VAL A 77 3.57 3.59 -1.40
CA VAL A 77 2.36 4.20 -1.93
C VAL A 77 1.20 4.08 -0.97
N VAL A 78 1.18 3.05 -0.15
CA VAL A 78 0.12 2.83 0.82
C VAL A 78 0.75 2.57 2.17
N ARG A 79 0.83 3.60 2.98
CA ARG A 79 1.32 3.53 4.37
C ARG A 79 0.20 3.89 5.33
N ASN A 80 0.31 3.38 6.56
CA ASN A 80 -0.65 3.71 7.63
C ASN A 80 -2.11 3.55 7.18
N SER A 81 -2.38 2.53 6.36
CA SER A 81 -3.74 2.32 5.86
C SER A 81 -4.69 1.90 6.97
N THR A 82 -5.91 2.40 6.90
CA THR A 82 -6.96 2.07 7.87
C THR A 82 -8.32 1.96 7.20
N TYR A 83 -9.20 1.17 7.81
CA TYR A 83 -10.62 1.14 7.48
C TYR A 83 -11.40 1.80 8.61
N THR A 84 -12.25 2.76 8.27
CA THR A 84 -13.16 3.42 9.21
C THR A 84 -14.57 3.48 8.63
N ASP A 85 -15.56 3.83 9.45
CA ASP A 85 -16.96 3.92 9.03
C ASP A 85 -17.43 2.69 8.24
N VAL A 86 -17.06 1.50 8.74
CA VAL A 86 -17.35 0.24 8.07
C VAL A 86 -18.78 -0.14 8.37
N ASP A 87 -19.64 0.00 7.36
CA ASP A 87 -21.03 -0.48 7.37
C ASP A 87 -21.20 -1.54 6.28
N LEU A 88 -21.03 -2.78 6.66
CA LEU A 88 -21.11 -3.94 5.75
C LEU A 88 -22.12 -4.95 6.26
N PRO A 89 -22.73 -5.76 5.36
CA PRO A 89 -23.81 -6.70 5.71
C PRO A 89 -23.50 -7.66 6.86
N ILE A 90 -22.22 -7.93 7.07
CA ILE A 90 -21.74 -8.75 8.19
C ILE A 90 -20.49 -8.12 8.81
N SER A 91 -20.28 -8.34 10.09
CA SER A 91 -18.99 -8.05 10.72
C SER A 91 -18.03 -9.22 10.48
N GLY A 92 -16.85 -8.96 9.93
CA GLY A 92 -15.88 -9.99 9.56
C GLY A 92 -14.53 -9.40 9.17
N GLU A 93 -13.69 -10.23 8.55
CA GLU A 93 -12.44 -9.78 7.97
C GLU A 93 -12.73 -9.04 6.65
N VAL A 94 -12.19 -7.85 6.51
CA VAL A 94 -12.40 -6.98 5.35
C VAL A 94 -11.16 -6.99 4.47
N PHE A 95 -11.37 -7.18 3.17
CA PHE A 95 -10.34 -7.10 2.13
C PHE A 95 -10.77 -6.07 1.10
N ALA A 96 -10.04 -4.96 1.00
CA ALA A 96 -10.19 -4.04 -0.12
C ALA A 96 -9.20 -4.43 -1.21
N PHE A 97 -9.71 -4.87 -2.36
CA PHE A 97 -8.91 -5.17 -3.54
C PHE A 97 -8.64 -3.90 -4.32
N LEU A 98 -7.43 -3.80 -4.85
CA LEU A 98 -6.92 -2.59 -5.45
C LEU A 98 -6.71 -2.78 -6.95
N ASP A 99 -7.03 -1.73 -7.70
CA ASP A 99 -6.59 -1.55 -9.07
C ASP A 99 -5.34 -0.66 -9.06
N VAL A 100 -4.26 -1.14 -9.67
CA VAL A 100 -2.95 -0.48 -9.66
C VAL A 100 -2.50 -0.23 -11.08
N GLU A 101 -2.43 1.03 -11.45
CA GLU A 101 -1.95 1.47 -12.75
C GLU A 101 -0.57 2.10 -12.66
N GLY A 102 0.28 1.86 -13.64
CA GLY A 102 1.55 2.56 -13.82
C GLY A 102 2.73 2.02 -13.00
N GLY A 103 2.58 0.89 -12.31
CA GLY A 103 3.67 0.28 -11.53
C GLY A 103 3.39 -1.14 -11.12
N THR A 104 4.37 -1.75 -10.44
CA THR A 104 4.26 -3.11 -9.90
C THR A 104 4.00 -3.08 -8.41
N TRP A 105 2.89 -3.69 -7.99
CA TRP A 105 2.49 -3.79 -6.59
C TRP A 105 3.37 -4.76 -5.80
N ASN A 106 3.89 -4.29 -4.67
CA ASN A 106 4.64 -5.08 -3.69
C ASN A 106 3.97 -4.96 -2.31
N GLY A 107 2.90 -5.69 -2.14
CA GLY A 107 2.11 -5.74 -0.92
C GLY A 107 1.37 -7.07 -0.81
N ARG A 108 0.35 -7.10 0.04
CA ARG A 108 -0.47 -8.30 0.20
C ARG A 108 -1.16 -8.66 -1.13
N ILE A 109 -1.12 -9.94 -1.46
CA ILE A 109 -1.84 -10.54 -2.58
C ILE A 109 -2.84 -11.54 -2.01
N VAL A 110 -4.10 -11.42 -2.40
CA VAL A 110 -5.18 -12.35 -2.06
C VAL A 110 -5.86 -12.77 -3.35
N ASN A 111 -5.98 -14.07 -3.60
CA ASN A 111 -6.56 -14.61 -4.83
C ASN A 111 -5.94 -14.03 -6.14
N ASN A 112 -4.63 -13.79 -6.14
CA ASN A 112 -3.86 -13.15 -7.22
C ASN A 112 -4.23 -11.68 -7.50
N LEU A 113 -4.92 -11.01 -6.60
CA LEU A 113 -5.24 -9.58 -6.69
C LEU A 113 -4.49 -8.78 -5.62
N PRO A 114 -4.02 -7.57 -5.93
CA PRO A 114 -3.53 -6.62 -4.94
C PRO A 114 -4.59 -6.37 -3.87
N ALA A 115 -4.22 -6.45 -2.60
CA ALA A 115 -5.13 -6.21 -1.49
C ALA A 115 -4.51 -5.24 -0.49
N LEU A 116 -5.36 -4.36 0.05
CA LEU A 116 -4.96 -3.47 1.13
C LEU A 116 -4.90 -4.27 2.44
N ASP A 117 -3.78 -4.16 3.12
CA ASP A 117 -3.58 -4.73 4.46
C ASP A 117 -3.21 -3.60 5.43
N PRO A 118 -4.13 -3.22 6.35
CA PRO A 118 -3.85 -2.19 7.35
C PRO A 118 -2.68 -2.50 8.29
N ALA A 119 -2.26 -3.77 8.37
CA ALA A 119 -1.16 -4.19 9.21
C ALA A 119 0.22 -4.05 8.54
N THR A 120 0.27 -3.86 7.22
CA THR A 120 1.51 -3.82 6.44
C THR A 120 1.52 -2.68 5.43
N ASP A 121 2.59 -1.89 5.46
CA ASP A 121 2.84 -0.91 4.40
C ASP A 121 3.11 -1.64 3.07
N ALA A 122 2.59 -1.07 1.98
CA ALA A 122 2.84 -1.57 0.64
C ALA A 122 3.62 -0.56 -0.20
N THR A 123 4.36 -1.08 -1.17
CA THR A 123 5.14 -0.28 -2.12
C THR A 123 4.72 -0.54 -3.55
N VAL A 124 5.02 0.39 -4.43
CA VAL A 124 4.91 0.20 -5.87
C VAL A 124 6.26 0.51 -6.50
N ASP A 125 6.75 -0.41 -7.32
CA ASP A 125 7.93 -0.21 -8.15
C ASP A 125 7.52 0.55 -9.41
N ILE A 126 8.06 1.75 -9.58
CA ILE A 126 7.87 2.55 -10.80
C ILE A 126 8.93 2.14 -11.80
N THR A 127 8.50 1.50 -12.89
CA THR A 127 9.40 1.15 -13.99
C THR A 127 9.74 2.38 -14.85
N GLU A 128 10.87 2.35 -15.55
CA GLU A 128 11.27 3.42 -16.48
C GLU A 128 10.27 3.69 -17.61
N SER A 129 9.41 2.71 -17.91
CA SER A 129 8.34 2.80 -18.91
C SER A 129 6.98 3.16 -18.31
N ALA A 130 6.93 3.54 -17.04
CA ALA A 130 5.68 3.90 -16.38
C ALA A 130 5.02 5.09 -17.08
N PRO A 131 3.69 5.14 -17.19
CA PRO A 131 2.99 6.33 -17.61
C PRO A 131 3.30 7.49 -16.67
N GLY A 132 3.00 8.72 -17.05
CA GLY A 132 3.32 9.93 -16.27
C GLY A 132 2.69 9.99 -14.87
N HIS A 133 1.96 8.96 -14.43
CA HIS A 133 1.42 8.80 -13.08
C HIS A 133 1.28 7.32 -12.69
N VAL A 134 1.20 7.07 -11.40
CA VAL A 134 0.78 5.81 -10.78
C VAL A 134 -0.51 6.08 -10.04
N ALA A 135 -1.56 5.35 -10.38
CA ALA A 135 -2.85 5.47 -9.71
C ALA A 135 -3.20 4.17 -8.96
N ILE A 136 -3.80 4.31 -7.79
CA ILE A 136 -4.31 3.19 -6.99
C ILE A 136 -5.76 3.49 -6.65
N GLY A 137 -6.66 2.66 -7.14
CA GLY A 137 -8.08 2.69 -6.85
C GLY A 137 -8.51 1.52 -5.98
N VAL A 138 -9.68 1.64 -5.35
CA VAL A 138 -10.36 0.48 -4.74
C VAL A 138 -11.32 -0.09 -5.76
N ALA A 139 -11.04 -1.31 -6.21
CA ALA A 139 -11.85 -2.00 -7.22
C ALA A 139 -13.03 -2.74 -6.60
N GLU A 140 -12.80 -3.38 -5.45
CA GLU A 140 -13.76 -4.28 -4.83
C GLU A 140 -13.48 -4.41 -3.33
N VAL A 141 -14.49 -4.68 -2.53
CA VAL A 141 -14.36 -4.95 -1.09
C VAL A 141 -15.02 -6.28 -0.77
N TRP A 142 -14.26 -7.18 -0.16
CA TRP A 142 -14.83 -8.41 0.37
C TRP A 142 -14.93 -8.35 1.88
N VAL A 143 -16.03 -8.87 2.42
CA VAL A 143 -16.16 -9.13 3.84
C VAL A 143 -16.43 -10.61 4.05
N VAL A 144 -15.64 -11.23 4.93
CA VAL A 144 -15.68 -12.68 5.19
C VAL A 144 -15.85 -12.93 6.68
N LYS A 145 -16.78 -13.78 7.04
CA LYS A 145 -17.00 -14.27 8.39
C LYS A 145 -17.09 -15.78 8.40
N PHE A 146 -16.44 -16.43 9.33
CA PHE A 146 -16.60 -17.86 9.55
C PHE A 146 -17.71 -18.11 10.57
N VAL A 147 -18.76 -18.81 10.16
CA VAL A 147 -19.85 -19.24 11.04
C VAL A 147 -19.86 -20.77 11.08
N VAL A 148 -19.55 -21.33 12.27
CA VAL A 148 -19.51 -22.79 12.48
C VAL A 148 -18.70 -23.51 11.39
N ASN A 149 -17.47 -23.05 11.16
CA ASN A 149 -16.52 -23.54 10.15
C ASN A 149 -17.00 -23.42 8.67
N ARG A 150 -17.98 -22.60 8.42
CA ARG A 150 -18.42 -22.28 7.04
C ARG A 150 -18.14 -20.80 6.77
N PRO A 151 -17.48 -20.46 5.67
CA PRO A 151 -17.32 -19.08 5.28
C PRO A 151 -18.67 -18.52 4.81
N VAL A 152 -19.02 -17.35 5.35
CA VAL A 152 -20.06 -16.49 4.82
C VAL A 152 -19.35 -15.26 4.30
N SER A 153 -19.57 -14.89 3.07
CA SER A 153 -18.91 -13.74 2.47
C SER A 153 -19.86 -12.92 1.61
N PHE A 154 -19.55 -11.64 1.55
CA PHE A 154 -20.16 -10.73 0.59
C PHE A 154 -19.05 -10.11 -0.26
N MET A 155 -19.32 -9.98 -1.53
CA MET A 155 -18.52 -9.30 -2.52
C MET A 155 -19.21 -7.97 -2.79
N CYS A 156 -18.53 -6.88 -2.48
CA CYS A 156 -19.11 -5.55 -2.51
C CYS A 156 -18.39 -4.72 -3.58
N THR A 157 -19.13 -4.22 -4.54
CA THR A 157 -18.61 -3.37 -5.61
C THR A 157 -19.02 -1.92 -5.37
N PRO A 158 -18.14 -0.95 -5.67
CA PRO A 158 -18.48 0.47 -5.59
C PRO A 158 -19.71 0.80 -6.46
N THR A 159 -20.65 1.56 -5.93
CA THR A 159 -21.83 2.01 -6.66
C THR A 159 -21.53 3.09 -7.70
N SER A 160 -20.39 3.73 -7.58
CA SER A 160 -19.82 4.70 -8.54
C SER A 160 -18.30 4.55 -8.55
N THR A 161 -17.63 5.05 -9.57
CA THR A 161 -16.15 5.06 -9.61
C THR A 161 -15.62 5.89 -8.43
N PRO A 162 -14.94 5.26 -7.45
CA PRO A 162 -14.41 6.00 -6.32
C PRO A 162 -13.22 6.88 -6.76
N PRO A 163 -12.92 7.94 -6.01
CA PRO A 163 -11.66 8.67 -6.18
C PRO A 163 -10.46 7.74 -6.00
N ALA A 164 -9.34 8.07 -6.61
CA ALA A 164 -8.10 7.34 -6.38
C ALA A 164 -7.66 7.45 -4.90
N LEU A 165 -7.31 6.34 -4.29
CA LEU A 165 -6.69 6.29 -2.97
C LEU A 165 -5.28 6.89 -3.00
N ALA A 166 -4.58 6.71 -4.11
CA ALA A 166 -3.31 7.35 -4.40
C ALA A 166 -3.24 7.73 -5.88
N ASP A 167 -2.72 8.94 -6.15
CA ASP A 167 -2.40 9.42 -7.49
C ASP A 167 -1.04 10.11 -7.43
N VAL A 168 -0.02 9.44 -7.92
CA VAL A 168 1.39 9.81 -7.79
C VAL A 168 1.95 10.23 -9.14
N GLN A 169 2.31 11.49 -9.29
CA GLN A 169 2.96 11.97 -10.51
C GLN A 169 4.37 11.40 -10.65
N VAL A 170 4.65 10.75 -11.77
CA VAL A 170 5.99 10.22 -12.08
C VAL A 170 6.77 11.26 -12.88
N ARG A 171 7.90 11.69 -12.31
CA ARG A 171 8.82 12.65 -12.94
C ARG A 171 10.02 11.91 -13.52
N LYS A 172 10.47 12.38 -14.67
CA LYS A 172 11.72 11.87 -15.25
C LYS A 172 12.90 12.18 -14.34
N ASN A 173 13.82 11.24 -14.26
CA ASN A 173 15.08 11.49 -13.58
C ASN A 173 15.86 12.56 -14.37
N PRO A 174 16.33 13.66 -13.76
CA PRO A 174 17.18 14.60 -14.45
C PRO A 174 18.48 13.89 -14.86
N SER A 175 18.67 13.73 -16.15
CA SER A 175 19.89 13.20 -16.76
C SER A 175 21.07 14.17 -16.61
#